data_d4129a33433f7576919443998a29ba9f
#
_entry.id   d4129a33433f7576919443998a29ba9f
#
_cell.length_a   1.000
_cell.length_b   1.000
_cell.length_c   1.000
_cell.angle_alpha   90.00
_cell.angle_beta   90.00
_cell.angle_gamma   90.00
#
_symmetry.space_group_name_H-M   'P 1'
#
loop_
_entity.id
_entity.type
_entity.pdbx_description
1 polymer ?
#
loop_
_entity_poly.entity_id
_entity_poly.type
_entity_poly.pdbx_seq_one_letter_code
_entity_poly.pdbx_strand_id
1 'polypeptide(L)'
;LMQTDTEFNKSDMTNPYISVEKEQAMKGYWTVALFGVDSRDSSVGKGNMSDVIIICNINQETGEIKLVSLFRDTYLNVDDKNGYNKFNQAYFRGGPKQAVEALNRNLDLEINDYATFNWKAVADAINILGGVDVELSKAEFYYINAYITETVESTGVGSYQLKSAGPNHLDGIQAVAYARLRKMDTDFARTERQRKIIQLSFDKLRQANFSVVNNVMEVVFPQILSSITLDDVIPAAKNLTRYHIGDTAGFPEARSDANMGKKG
;
A
#
# COMPACT_ATOMS: atom_id res chain seq x y z
N LEU A 1 -5.96 -12.16 14.46
CA LEU A 1 -5.61 -12.96 13.28
C LEU A 1 -5.96 -12.16 12.05
N MET A 2 -5.05 -12.05 11.07
CA MET A 2 -5.35 -11.47 9.76
C MET A 2 -6.54 -12.19 9.15
N GLN A 3 -7.37 -11.48 8.37
CA GLN A 3 -8.37 -12.12 7.53
C GLN A 3 -7.63 -12.93 6.46
N THR A 4 -7.67 -14.25 6.57
CA THR A 4 -7.03 -15.12 5.59
C THR A 4 -7.94 -15.23 4.38
N ASP A 5 -7.41 -14.93 3.21
CA ASP A 5 -8.11 -15.14 1.95
C ASP A 5 -8.04 -16.62 1.58
N THR A 6 -9.13 -17.33 1.81
CA THR A 6 -9.22 -18.77 1.52
C THR A 6 -9.37 -19.06 0.02
N GLU A 7 -9.70 -18.05 -0.78
CA GLU A 7 -9.81 -18.17 -2.24
C GLU A 7 -8.46 -17.95 -2.94
N PHE A 8 -7.47 -17.42 -2.22
CA PHE A 8 -6.14 -17.16 -2.76
C PHE A 8 -5.24 -18.39 -2.59
N ASN A 9 -4.88 -19.00 -3.69
CA ASN A 9 -3.91 -20.10 -3.71
C ASN A 9 -2.59 -19.60 -4.32
N LYS A 10 -1.52 -19.59 -3.52
CA LYS A 10 -0.18 -19.16 -3.96
C LYS A 10 0.31 -19.91 -5.20
N SER A 11 -0.02 -21.20 -5.32
CA SER A 11 0.37 -22.01 -6.48
C SER A 11 -0.32 -21.60 -7.79
N ASP A 12 -1.49 -20.99 -7.70
CA ASP A 12 -2.25 -20.51 -8.86
C ASP A 12 -1.76 -19.14 -9.36
N MET A 13 -0.92 -18.47 -8.56
CA MET A 13 -0.43 -17.12 -8.82
C MET A 13 0.93 -17.08 -9.51
N THR A 14 1.47 -18.22 -9.89
CA THR A 14 2.69 -18.28 -10.70
C THR A 14 2.46 -17.57 -12.04
N ASN A 15 3.42 -16.77 -12.47
CA ASN A 15 3.41 -16.17 -13.79
C ASN A 15 3.93 -17.19 -14.81
N PRO A 16 3.06 -17.87 -15.60
CA PRO A 16 3.51 -18.89 -16.55
C PRO A 16 4.31 -18.32 -17.72
N TYR A 17 4.31 -17.00 -17.86
CA TYR A 17 4.98 -16.29 -18.96
C TYR A 17 6.22 -15.51 -18.49
N ILE A 18 6.64 -15.70 -17.22
CA ILE A 18 7.83 -15.03 -16.72
C ILE A 18 9.06 -15.43 -17.52
N SER A 19 9.86 -14.46 -17.91
CA SER A 19 11.13 -14.73 -18.59
C SER A 19 12.13 -15.41 -17.65
N VAL A 20 12.97 -16.29 -18.19
CA VAL A 20 14.01 -16.98 -17.40
C VAL A 20 14.94 -15.99 -16.70
N GLU A 21 15.25 -14.87 -17.37
CA GLU A 21 16.06 -13.80 -16.82
C GLU A 21 15.41 -13.18 -15.58
N LYS A 22 14.10 -12.88 -15.65
CA LYS A 22 13.36 -12.32 -14.53
C LYS A 22 13.16 -13.32 -13.39
N GLU A 23 12.87 -14.56 -13.71
CA GLU A 23 12.75 -15.63 -12.71
C GLU A 23 14.05 -15.75 -11.90
N GLN A 24 15.19 -15.73 -12.56
CA GLN A 24 16.48 -15.77 -11.88
C GLN A 24 16.78 -14.50 -11.08
N ALA A 25 16.44 -13.32 -11.61
CA ALA A 25 16.63 -12.05 -10.93
C ALA A 25 15.77 -11.93 -9.65
N MET A 26 14.64 -12.62 -9.59
CA MET A 26 13.74 -12.61 -8.44
C MET A 26 14.07 -13.67 -7.38
N LYS A 27 15.03 -14.55 -7.62
CA LYS A 27 15.48 -15.51 -6.60
C LYS A 27 16.06 -14.80 -5.38
N GLY A 28 15.70 -15.29 -4.18
CA GLY A 28 16.13 -14.68 -2.92
C GLY A 28 15.34 -13.42 -2.52
N TYR A 29 14.35 -13.04 -3.30
CA TYR A 29 13.42 -11.95 -2.99
C TYR A 29 12.04 -12.48 -2.62
N TRP A 30 11.42 -11.81 -1.66
CA TRP A 30 10.01 -11.97 -1.37
C TRP A 30 9.27 -10.74 -1.90
N THR A 31 8.39 -10.95 -2.87
CA THR A 31 7.68 -9.86 -3.54
C THR A 31 6.21 -9.89 -3.17
N VAL A 32 5.73 -8.82 -2.57
CA VAL A 32 4.38 -8.67 -2.05
C VAL A 32 3.68 -7.50 -2.72
N ALA A 33 2.44 -7.70 -3.16
CA ALA A 33 1.60 -6.60 -3.60
C ALA A 33 0.84 -6.01 -2.40
N LEU A 34 0.96 -4.70 -2.20
CA LEU A 34 0.23 -3.94 -1.19
C LEU A 34 -0.89 -3.16 -1.88
N PHE A 35 -2.12 -3.38 -1.44
CA PHE A 35 -3.30 -2.66 -1.93
C PHE A 35 -3.93 -1.84 -0.81
N GLY A 36 -4.16 -0.57 -1.07
CA GLY A 36 -4.94 0.31 -0.20
C GLY A 36 -6.30 0.59 -0.83
N VAL A 37 -7.36 0.34 -0.10
CA VAL A 37 -8.74 0.55 -0.55
C VAL A 37 -9.45 1.58 0.33
N ASP A 38 -10.31 2.39 -0.30
CA ASP A 38 -11.19 3.31 0.41
C ASP A 38 -12.54 2.63 0.62
N SER A 39 -12.67 1.90 1.72
CA SER A 39 -13.92 1.22 2.07
C SER A 39 -14.56 1.85 3.30
N ARG A 40 -15.84 2.19 3.17
CA ARG A 40 -16.63 2.77 4.26
C ARG A 40 -17.26 1.72 5.18
N ASP A 41 -17.37 0.50 4.69
CA ASP A 41 -18.01 -0.62 5.39
C ASP A 41 -17.02 -1.63 5.97
N SER A 42 -15.74 -1.27 6.02
CA SER A 42 -14.62 -2.13 6.44
C SER A 42 -14.35 -3.34 5.53
N SER A 43 -15.04 -3.47 4.40
CA SER A 43 -14.75 -4.51 3.42
C SER A 43 -13.44 -4.21 2.69
N VAL A 44 -12.61 -5.21 2.49
CA VAL A 44 -11.30 -5.06 1.82
C VAL A 44 -11.15 -5.97 0.58
N GLY A 45 -12.19 -6.71 0.23
CA GLY A 45 -12.24 -7.59 -0.93
C GLY A 45 -12.63 -6.89 -2.24
N LYS A 46 -13.01 -7.69 -3.23
CA LYS A 46 -13.48 -7.18 -4.53
C LYS A 46 -14.67 -6.22 -4.37
N GLY A 47 -14.87 -5.35 -5.34
CA GLY A 47 -15.88 -4.29 -5.29
C GLY A 47 -15.32 -2.98 -4.74
N ASN A 48 -14.09 -2.97 -4.22
CA ASN A 48 -13.37 -1.78 -3.81
C ASN A 48 -12.35 -1.37 -4.88
N MET A 49 -12.20 -0.06 -5.07
CA MET A 49 -11.11 0.48 -5.90
C MET A 49 -9.81 0.46 -5.10
N SER A 50 -8.74 -0.10 -5.66
CA SER A 50 -7.41 0.01 -5.08
C SER A 50 -6.81 1.37 -5.45
N ASP A 51 -6.87 2.31 -4.52
CA ASP A 51 -6.30 3.65 -4.68
C ASP A 51 -4.79 3.69 -4.42
N VAL A 52 -4.28 2.73 -3.69
CA VAL A 52 -2.86 2.48 -3.45
C VAL A 52 -2.52 1.13 -4.05
N ILE A 53 -1.49 1.09 -4.88
CA ILE A 53 -0.94 -0.13 -5.47
C ILE A 53 0.57 -0.01 -5.35
N ILE A 54 1.18 -0.82 -4.49
CA ILE A 54 2.62 -0.79 -4.24
C ILE A 54 3.17 -2.21 -4.36
N ILE A 55 4.23 -2.36 -5.13
CA ILE A 55 5.03 -3.58 -5.17
C ILE A 55 6.13 -3.44 -4.12
N CYS A 56 6.10 -4.31 -3.13
CA CYS A 56 7.07 -4.40 -2.06
C CYS A 56 8.00 -5.58 -2.35
N ASN A 57 9.25 -5.27 -2.65
CA ASN A 57 10.26 -6.28 -2.97
C ASN A 57 11.29 -6.35 -1.84
N ILE A 58 11.38 -7.50 -1.18
CA ILE A 58 12.20 -7.72 0.01
C ILE A 58 13.35 -8.66 -0.33
N ASN A 59 14.57 -8.14 -0.23
CA ASN A 59 15.77 -8.97 -0.32
C ASN A 59 15.90 -9.77 0.98
N GLN A 60 15.73 -11.08 0.89
CA GLN A 60 15.73 -11.97 2.05
C GLN A 60 17.14 -12.16 2.65
N GLU A 61 18.19 -11.91 1.88
CA GLU A 61 19.57 -11.98 2.35
C GLU A 61 19.97 -10.70 3.09
N THR A 62 19.72 -9.53 2.53
CA THR A 62 20.17 -8.24 3.07
C THR A 62 19.15 -7.56 3.97
N GLY A 63 17.87 -7.88 3.83
CA GLY A 63 16.76 -7.18 4.49
C GLY A 63 16.36 -5.85 3.82
N GLU A 64 16.94 -5.50 2.68
CA GLU A 64 16.55 -4.31 1.93
C GLU A 64 15.15 -4.48 1.34
N ILE A 65 14.32 -3.46 1.55
CA ILE A 65 12.96 -3.37 1.01
C ILE A 65 12.93 -2.25 -0.03
N LYS A 66 12.44 -2.56 -1.23
CA LYS A 66 12.15 -1.58 -2.28
C LYS A 66 10.66 -1.45 -2.47
N LEU A 67 10.18 -0.21 -2.57
CA LEU A 67 8.77 0.10 -2.80
C LEU A 67 8.60 0.76 -4.16
N VAL A 68 7.75 0.19 -5.00
CA VAL A 68 7.40 0.78 -6.30
C VAL A 68 5.88 0.95 -6.35
N SER A 69 5.43 2.21 -6.42
CA SER A 69 4.02 2.53 -6.61
C SER A 69 3.63 2.41 -8.08
N LEU A 70 2.54 1.70 -8.37
CA LEU A 70 1.87 1.78 -9.67
C LEU A 70 0.74 2.81 -9.59
N PHE A 71 0.71 3.76 -10.53
CA PHE A 71 -0.38 4.74 -10.57
C PHE A 71 -1.70 4.03 -10.93
N ARG A 72 -2.71 4.22 -10.10
CA ARG A 72 -3.99 3.51 -10.19
C ARG A 72 -4.70 3.66 -11.55
N ASP A 73 -4.50 4.79 -12.22
CA ASP A 73 -5.12 5.11 -13.51
C ASP A 73 -4.27 4.67 -14.72
N THR A 74 -3.14 3.99 -14.49
CA THR A 74 -2.31 3.43 -15.57
C THR A 74 -3.15 2.47 -16.41
N TYR A 75 -3.15 2.68 -17.72
CA TYR A 75 -3.94 1.89 -18.67
C TYR A 75 -3.19 0.60 -19.04
N LEU A 76 -3.64 -0.51 -18.50
CA LEU A 76 -3.01 -1.82 -18.63
C LEU A 76 -4.04 -2.92 -18.90
N ASN A 77 -3.54 -4.10 -19.24
CA ASN A 77 -4.36 -5.30 -19.35
C ASN A 77 -4.78 -5.78 -17.94
N VAL A 78 -6.06 -5.61 -17.60
CA VAL A 78 -6.59 -5.87 -16.25
C VAL A 78 -7.19 -7.25 -16.07
N ASP A 79 -7.32 -8.04 -17.16
CA ASP A 79 -7.88 -9.39 -17.11
C ASP A 79 -7.18 -10.35 -18.08
N ASP A 80 -7.53 -11.64 -18.03
CA ASP A 80 -7.01 -12.70 -18.89
C ASP A 80 -7.58 -12.72 -20.33
N LYS A 81 -8.52 -11.81 -20.62
CA LYS A 81 -9.19 -11.67 -21.92
C LYS A 81 -8.70 -10.47 -22.73
N ASN A 82 -7.52 -9.95 -22.41
CA ASN A 82 -6.97 -8.74 -23.01
C ASN A 82 -7.85 -7.49 -22.84
N GLY A 83 -8.55 -7.41 -21.71
CA GLY A 83 -9.34 -6.24 -21.34
C GLY A 83 -8.48 -5.14 -20.78
N TYR A 84 -8.23 -4.08 -21.55
CA TYR A 84 -7.48 -2.92 -21.09
C TYR A 84 -8.38 -1.93 -20.37
N ASN A 85 -7.90 -1.41 -19.23
CA ASN A 85 -8.58 -0.39 -18.41
C ASN A 85 -7.59 0.27 -17.46
N LYS A 86 -8.06 1.25 -16.67
CA LYS A 86 -7.35 1.75 -15.49
C LYS A 86 -7.02 0.57 -14.56
N PHE A 87 -5.80 0.52 -14.07
CA PHE A 87 -5.33 -0.67 -13.36
C PHE A 87 -6.13 -0.98 -12.09
N ASN A 88 -6.64 0.04 -11.39
CA ASN A 88 -7.49 -0.17 -10.21
C ASN A 88 -8.77 -0.97 -10.49
N GLN A 89 -9.18 -1.10 -11.76
CA GLN A 89 -10.31 -1.94 -12.17
C GLN A 89 -10.04 -3.44 -12.00
N ALA A 90 -8.78 -3.86 -12.02
CA ALA A 90 -8.44 -5.27 -11.78
C ALA A 90 -8.87 -5.70 -10.38
N TYR A 91 -8.56 -4.90 -9.36
CA TYR A 91 -8.97 -5.17 -7.99
C TYR A 91 -10.49 -5.07 -7.81
N PHE A 92 -11.12 -4.05 -8.38
CA PHE A 92 -12.57 -3.86 -8.31
C PHE A 92 -13.34 -5.07 -8.84
N ARG A 93 -12.91 -5.63 -9.96
CA ARG A 93 -13.61 -6.73 -10.66
C ARG A 93 -13.37 -8.10 -10.04
N GLY A 94 -12.13 -8.40 -9.66
CA GLY A 94 -11.72 -9.72 -9.22
C GLY A 94 -10.92 -9.77 -7.92
N GLY A 95 -10.87 -8.66 -7.21
CA GLY A 95 -10.16 -8.58 -5.93
C GLY A 95 -8.64 -8.73 -6.05
N PRO A 96 -7.98 -9.11 -4.97
CA PRO A 96 -6.52 -9.21 -4.93
C PRO A 96 -5.97 -10.23 -5.93
N LYS A 97 -6.64 -11.35 -6.15
CA LYS A 97 -6.20 -12.38 -7.10
C LYS A 97 -6.05 -11.81 -8.51
N GLN A 98 -7.08 -11.18 -9.05
CA GLN A 98 -7.04 -10.59 -10.39
C GLN A 98 -6.02 -9.45 -10.48
N ALA A 99 -5.90 -8.64 -9.44
CA ALA A 99 -4.93 -7.54 -9.39
C ALA A 99 -3.49 -8.06 -9.41
N VAL A 100 -3.16 -9.09 -8.62
CA VAL A 100 -1.82 -9.71 -8.62
C VAL A 100 -1.51 -10.38 -9.96
N GLU A 101 -2.45 -11.14 -10.53
CA GLU A 101 -2.29 -11.73 -11.87
C GLU A 101 -2.02 -10.68 -12.94
N ALA A 102 -2.74 -9.56 -12.88
CA ALA A 102 -2.54 -8.45 -13.81
C ALA A 102 -1.18 -7.75 -13.62
N LEU A 103 -0.72 -7.55 -12.38
CA LEU A 103 0.63 -7.03 -12.11
C LEU A 103 1.71 -7.96 -12.69
N ASN A 104 1.61 -9.25 -12.42
CA ASN A 104 2.57 -10.24 -12.93
C ASN A 104 2.62 -10.25 -14.45
N ARG A 105 1.46 -10.23 -15.10
CA ARG A 105 1.36 -10.24 -16.57
C ARG A 105 1.92 -8.98 -17.23
N ASN A 106 1.58 -7.80 -16.71
CA ASN A 106 1.98 -6.54 -17.34
C ASN A 106 3.43 -6.15 -17.04
N LEU A 107 3.98 -6.57 -15.90
CA LEU A 107 5.29 -6.13 -15.42
C LEU A 107 6.35 -7.26 -15.45
N ASP A 108 6.00 -8.43 -15.94
CA ASP A 108 6.89 -9.61 -15.97
C ASP A 108 7.47 -9.92 -14.58
N LEU A 109 6.59 -10.00 -13.57
CA LEU A 109 6.95 -10.26 -12.19
C LEU A 109 6.41 -11.59 -11.70
N GLU A 110 6.93 -12.06 -10.58
CA GLU A 110 6.42 -13.19 -9.81
C GLU A 110 6.08 -12.73 -8.40
N ILE A 111 4.92 -12.09 -8.26
CA ILE A 111 4.34 -11.71 -6.98
C ILE A 111 3.48 -12.88 -6.50
N ASN A 112 3.80 -13.41 -5.34
CA ASN A 112 3.13 -14.59 -4.77
C ASN A 112 2.36 -14.32 -3.48
N ASP A 113 2.48 -13.13 -2.93
CA ASP A 113 1.74 -12.70 -1.76
C ASP A 113 1.17 -11.30 -1.92
N TYR A 114 0.12 -11.01 -1.16
CA TYR A 114 -0.45 -9.67 -1.09
C TYR A 114 -0.94 -9.33 0.32
N ALA A 115 -1.13 -8.05 0.57
CA ALA A 115 -1.85 -7.53 1.72
C ALA A 115 -2.71 -6.34 1.29
N THR A 116 -3.97 -6.36 1.69
CA THR A 116 -4.92 -5.26 1.46
C THR A 116 -5.32 -4.62 2.78
N PHE A 117 -5.24 -3.31 2.84
CA PHE A 117 -5.60 -2.50 3.99
C PHE A 117 -6.54 -1.35 3.61
N ASN A 118 -7.30 -0.87 4.57
CA ASN A 118 -8.07 0.36 4.47
C ASN A 118 -7.40 1.50 5.26
N TRP A 119 -7.94 2.70 5.16
CA TRP A 119 -7.38 3.87 5.84
C TRP A 119 -7.43 3.77 7.36
N LYS A 120 -8.47 3.11 7.91
CA LYS A 120 -8.58 2.89 9.35
C LYS A 120 -7.42 2.04 9.88
N ALA A 121 -7.07 0.96 9.20
CA ALA A 121 -5.94 0.09 9.59
C ALA A 121 -4.63 0.87 9.65
N VAL A 122 -4.37 1.72 8.65
CA VAL A 122 -3.18 2.58 8.63
C VAL A 122 -3.19 3.60 9.78
N ALA A 123 -4.33 4.27 10.00
CA ALA A 123 -4.47 5.24 11.09
C ALA A 123 -4.25 4.58 12.46
N ASP A 124 -4.84 3.43 12.70
CA ASP A 124 -4.67 2.68 13.96
C ASP A 124 -3.20 2.29 14.17
N ALA A 125 -2.52 1.79 13.14
CA ALA A 125 -1.10 1.45 13.21
C ALA A 125 -0.23 2.66 13.61
N ILE A 126 -0.43 3.79 12.96
CA ILE A 126 0.34 5.01 13.22
C ILE A 126 0.04 5.55 14.63
N ASN A 127 -1.21 5.51 15.09
CA ASN A 127 -1.57 5.90 16.45
C ASN A 127 -0.87 5.02 17.49
N ILE A 128 -0.83 3.71 17.30
CA ILE A 128 -0.13 2.78 18.20
C ILE A 128 1.39 3.07 18.22
N LEU A 129 1.96 3.41 17.07
CA LEU A 129 3.38 3.76 16.94
C LEU A 129 3.72 5.15 17.52
N GLY A 130 2.73 5.93 17.92
CA GLY A 130 2.93 7.26 18.51
C GLY A 130 3.00 8.41 17.51
N GLY A 131 2.52 8.19 16.29
CA GLY A 131 2.51 9.23 15.25
C GLY A 131 3.81 9.32 14.45
N VAL A 132 3.82 10.22 13.48
CA VAL A 132 4.97 10.47 12.58
C VAL A 132 5.22 11.97 12.41
N ASP A 133 6.48 12.33 12.22
CA ASP A 133 6.89 13.72 12.01
C ASP A 133 6.97 14.02 10.50
N VAL A 134 6.23 15.04 10.07
CA VAL A 134 6.20 15.48 8.67
C VAL A 134 6.29 17.00 8.61
N GLU A 135 7.12 17.50 7.70
CA GLU A 135 7.13 18.91 7.35
C GLU A 135 6.13 19.17 6.24
N LEU A 136 5.10 19.97 6.54
CA LEU A 136 4.06 20.33 5.59
C LEU A 136 4.42 21.58 4.81
N SER A 137 4.30 21.54 3.49
CA SER A 137 4.32 22.73 2.68
C SER A 137 3.07 23.61 2.94
N LYS A 138 3.13 24.87 2.55
CA LYS A 138 1.96 25.77 2.64
C LYS A 138 0.77 25.24 1.82
N ALA A 139 1.03 24.65 0.66
CA ALA A 139 -0.01 24.06 -0.19
C ALA A 139 -0.64 22.83 0.45
N GLU A 140 0.17 21.95 1.03
CA GLU A 140 -0.32 20.78 1.78
C GLU A 140 -1.17 21.22 2.98
N PHE A 141 -0.72 22.17 3.76
CA PHE A 141 -1.47 22.69 4.89
C PHE A 141 -2.81 23.31 4.47
N TYR A 142 -2.86 24.00 3.34
CA TYR A 142 -4.09 24.60 2.84
C TYR A 142 -5.22 23.59 2.62
N TYR A 143 -4.89 22.39 2.18
CA TYR A 143 -5.87 21.36 1.87
C TYR A 143 -6.06 20.30 2.96
N ILE A 144 -5.05 20.04 3.81
CA ILE A 144 -5.01 18.85 4.67
C ILE A 144 -6.18 18.81 5.68
N ASN A 145 -6.61 19.95 6.21
CA ASN A 145 -7.65 19.98 7.22
C ASN A 145 -9.01 19.48 6.70
N ALA A 146 -9.34 19.73 5.43
CA ALA A 146 -10.52 19.15 4.80
C ALA A 146 -10.40 17.61 4.70
N TYR A 147 -9.23 17.11 4.33
CA TYR A 147 -8.97 15.66 4.28
C TYR A 147 -8.96 15.01 5.67
N ILE A 148 -8.52 15.71 6.71
CA ILE A 148 -8.63 15.23 8.10
C ILE A 148 -10.11 15.02 8.44
N THR A 149 -10.97 16.00 8.17
CA THR A 149 -12.42 15.89 8.43
C THR A 149 -13.02 14.69 7.69
N GLU A 150 -12.77 14.57 6.38
CA GLU A 150 -13.24 13.43 5.59
C GLU A 150 -12.73 12.07 6.13
N THR A 151 -11.49 12.04 6.60
CA THR A 151 -10.87 10.80 7.12
C THR A 151 -11.46 10.42 8.47
N VAL A 152 -11.74 11.38 9.34
CA VAL A 152 -12.47 11.14 10.60
C VAL A 152 -13.86 10.57 10.30
N GLU A 153 -14.59 11.16 9.36
CA GLU A 153 -15.92 10.70 8.99
C GLU A 153 -15.91 9.28 8.39
N SER A 154 -14.95 8.99 7.52
CA SER A 154 -14.88 7.69 6.85
C SER A 154 -14.36 6.56 7.74
N THR A 155 -13.49 6.85 8.69
CA THR A 155 -12.88 5.83 9.57
C THR A 155 -13.54 5.70 10.93
N GLY A 156 -14.24 6.72 11.38
CA GLY A 156 -14.79 6.81 12.75
C GLY A 156 -13.71 7.02 13.83
N VAL A 157 -12.47 7.26 13.45
CA VAL A 157 -11.36 7.53 14.39
C VAL A 157 -11.21 9.02 14.58
N GLY A 158 -11.20 9.47 15.83
CA GLY A 158 -11.10 10.89 16.17
C GLY A 158 -9.73 11.49 15.88
N SER A 159 -9.70 12.78 15.56
CA SER A 159 -8.48 13.57 15.37
C SER A 159 -8.76 15.06 15.47
N TYR A 160 -7.73 15.86 15.27
CA TYR A 160 -7.76 17.32 15.34
C TYR A 160 -7.21 17.95 14.06
N GLN A 161 -7.67 19.15 13.76
CA GLN A 161 -7.12 19.94 12.66
C GLN A 161 -5.74 20.49 13.02
N LEU A 162 -4.89 20.62 12.01
CA LEU A 162 -3.56 21.22 12.16
C LEU A 162 -3.64 22.74 12.13
N LYS A 163 -2.68 23.40 12.77
CA LYS A 163 -2.71 24.85 12.99
C LYS A 163 -1.80 25.63 12.04
N SER A 164 -0.79 24.99 11.47
CA SER A 164 0.21 25.66 10.62
C SER A 164 0.91 24.69 9.67
N ALA A 165 1.50 25.25 8.61
CA ALA A 165 2.49 24.56 7.81
C ALA A 165 3.82 24.39 8.58
N GLY A 166 4.80 23.75 7.98
CA GLY A 166 6.10 23.45 8.60
C GLY A 166 6.09 22.14 9.38
N PRO A 167 6.96 22.01 10.38
CA PRO A 167 7.08 20.80 11.18
C PRO A 167 5.80 20.48 11.95
N ASN A 168 5.28 19.28 11.78
CA ASN A 168 4.09 18.77 12.47
C ASN A 168 4.32 17.33 12.92
N HIS A 169 3.86 17.01 14.11
CA HIS A 169 3.71 15.64 14.58
C HIS A 169 2.29 15.18 14.27
N LEU A 170 2.16 14.22 13.33
CA LEU A 170 0.88 13.77 12.83
C LEU A 170 0.41 12.52 13.59
N ASP A 171 -0.85 12.51 14.03
CA ASP A 171 -1.52 11.27 14.43
C ASP A 171 -1.89 10.42 13.21
N GLY A 172 -2.49 9.25 13.44
CA GLY A 172 -2.83 8.32 12.36
C GLY A 172 -3.78 8.90 11.32
N ILE A 173 -4.80 9.65 11.75
CA ILE A 173 -5.76 10.30 10.83
C ILE A 173 -5.09 11.41 10.03
N GLN A 174 -4.28 12.23 10.66
CA GLN A 174 -3.55 13.31 10.00
C GLN A 174 -2.54 12.77 8.98
N ALA A 175 -1.85 11.66 9.31
CA ALA A 175 -0.94 10.99 8.40
C ALA A 175 -1.66 10.38 7.19
N VAL A 176 -2.82 9.74 7.39
CA VAL A 176 -3.67 9.25 6.31
C VAL A 176 -4.19 10.39 5.45
N ALA A 177 -4.64 11.48 6.06
CA ALA A 177 -5.08 12.68 5.33
C ALA A 177 -3.95 13.24 4.44
N TYR A 178 -2.73 13.30 4.95
CA TYR A 178 -1.54 13.68 4.18
C TYR A 178 -1.31 12.76 2.97
N ALA A 179 -1.40 11.45 3.16
CA ALA A 179 -1.25 10.47 2.09
C ALA A 179 -2.39 10.52 1.04
N ARG A 180 -3.54 11.06 1.40
CA ARG A 180 -4.72 11.20 0.52
C ARG A 180 -4.74 12.49 -0.29
N LEU A 181 -3.91 13.47 0.02
CA LEU A 181 -3.89 14.78 -0.67
C LEU A 181 -3.78 14.63 -2.19
N ARG A 182 -4.67 15.30 -2.94
CA ARG A 182 -4.75 15.21 -4.42
C ARG A 182 -4.95 16.55 -5.11
N LYS A 183 -5.62 17.52 -4.46
CA LYS A 183 -6.13 18.74 -5.13
C LYS A 183 -5.05 19.74 -5.54
N MET A 184 -3.84 19.56 -5.09
CA MET A 184 -2.76 20.53 -5.26
C MET A 184 -1.68 20.11 -6.26
N ASP A 185 -1.65 18.82 -6.63
CA ASP A 185 -0.59 18.26 -7.46
C ASP A 185 -1.00 16.94 -8.15
N THR A 186 -0.03 16.22 -8.66
CA THR A 186 -0.19 15.01 -9.48
C THR A 186 -0.37 13.74 -8.64
N ASP A 187 -0.84 12.67 -9.27
CA ASP A 187 -0.83 11.32 -8.69
C ASP A 187 0.58 10.85 -8.32
N PHE A 188 1.59 11.34 -9.03
CA PHE A 188 2.99 11.07 -8.69
C PHE A 188 3.33 11.59 -7.28
N ALA A 189 3.05 12.86 -7.01
CA ALA A 189 3.31 13.44 -5.70
C ALA A 189 2.47 12.78 -4.59
N ARG A 190 1.24 12.37 -4.89
CA ARG A 190 0.42 11.59 -3.94
C ARG A 190 1.08 10.26 -3.60
N THR A 191 1.56 9.50 -4.57
CA THR A 191 2.22 8.21 -4.31
C THR A 191 3.54 8.38 -3.55
N GLU A 192 4.26 9.48 -3.75
CA GLU A 192 5.43 9.81 -2.93
C GLU A 192 5.05 10.04 -1.46
N ARG A 193 3.97 10.77 -1.19
CA ARG A 193 3.46 10.96 0.18
C ARG A 193 3.06 9.64 0.82
N GLN A 194 2.41 8.75 0.07
CA GLN A 194 2.04 7.41 0.55
C GLN A 194 3.28 6.60 0.93
N ARG A 195 4.30 6.55 0.07
CA ARG A 195 5.56 5.85 0.38
C ARG A 195 6.30 6.48 1.56
N LYS A 196 6.28 7.81 1.67
CA LYS A 196 6.87 8.53 2.81
C LYS A 196 6.22 8.13 4.14
N ILE A 197 4.89 8.07 4.19
CA ILE A 197 4.17 7.62 5.40
C ILE A 197 4.51 6.17 5.73
N ILE A 198 4.57 5.29 4.75
CA ILE A 198 4.99 3.90 4.95
C ILE A 198 6.41 3.85 5.54
N GLN A 199 7.33 4.59 4.97
CA GLN A 199 8.74 4.63 5.42
C GLN A 199 8.86 5.12 6.86
N LEU A 200 8.22 6.24 7.20
CA LEU A 200 8.23 6.82 8.54
C LEU A 200 7.60 5.87 9.56
N SER A 201 6.49 5.23 9.20
CA SER A 201 5.80 4.26 10.06
C SER A 201 6.64 3.01 10.28
N PHE A 202 7.30 2.51 9.24
CA PHE A 202 8.19 1.37 9.33
C PHE A 202 9.43 1.66 10.21
N ASP A 203 10.01 2.84 10.08
CA ASP A 203 11.13 3.26 10.94
C ASP A 203 10.72 3.33 12.42
N LYS A 204 9.50 3.79 12.71
CA LYS A 204 8.94 3.74 14.06
C LYS A 204 8.75 2.31 14.55
N LEU A 205 8.23 1.43 13.70
CA LEU A 205 8.01 0.01 14.03
C LEU A 205 9.34 -0.69 14.35
N ARG A 206 10.38 -0.43 13.58
CA ARG A 206 11.73 -1.00 13.81
C ARG A 206 12.33 -0.62 15.15
N GLN A 207 11.99 0.55 15.68
CA GLN A 207 12.49 1.08 16.94
C GLN A 207 11.58 0.76 18.13
N ALA A 208 10.37 0.22 17.84
CA ALA A 208 9.39 -0.08 18.86
C ALA A 208 9.80 -1.29 19.71
N ASN A 209 9.38 -1.30 20.97
CA ASN A 209 9.53 -2.47 21.82
C ASN A 209 8.53 -3.57 21.45
N PHE A 210 8.74 -4.75 22.00
CA PHE A 210 7.89 -5.92 21.70
C PHE A 210 6.40 -5.67 22.02
N SER A 211 6.09 -4.98 23.10
CA SER A 211 4.71 -4.67 23.48
C SER A 211 3.99 -3.84 22.43
N VAL A 212 4.66 -2.83 21.87
CA VAL A 212 4.12 -2.00 20.79
C VAL A 212 3.93 -2.81 19.51
N VAL A 213 4.92 -3.61 19.12
CA VAL A 213 4.83 -4.49 17.94
C VAL A 213 3.66 -5.47 18.10
N ASN A 214 3.53 -6.09 19.26
CA ASN A 214 2.41 -7.00 19.56
C ASN A 214 1.06 -6.29 19.47
N ASN A 215 0.95 -5.07 20.00
CA ASN A 215 -0.28 -4.28 19.92
C ASN A 215 -0.65 -3.94 18.46
N VAL A 216 0.34 -3.58 17.61
CA VAL A 216 0.10 -3.40 16.17
C VAL A 216 -0.46 -4.69 15.56
N MET A 217 0.13 -5.85 15.86
CA MET A 217 -0.35 -7.13 15.36
C MET A 217 -1.79 -7.43 15.81
N GLU A 218 -2.11 -7.20 17.07
CA GLU A 218 -3.43 -7.50 17.62
C GLU A 218 -4.54 -6.58 17.07
N VAL A 219 -4.25 -5.30 16.90
CA VAL A 219 -5.26 -4.31 16.49
C VAL A 219 -5.37 -4.19 14.97
N VAL A 220 -4.25 -4.21 14.26
CA VAL A 220 -4.20 -3.90 12.83
C VAL A 220 -4.41 -5.15 11.96
N PHE A 221 -3.83 -6.28 12.32
CA PHE A 221 -3.91 -7.49 11.49
C PHE A 221 -5.34 -7.97 11.23
N PRO A 222 -6.30 -7.92 12.18
CA PRO A 222 -7.69 -8.29 11.90
C PRO A 222 -8.37 -7.42 10.82
N GLN A 223 -7.81 -6.24 10.53
CA GLN A 223 -8.30 -5.31 9.51
C GLN A 223 -7.65 -5.51 8.14
N ILE A 224 -6.68 -6.41 8.04
CA ILE A 224 -5.92 -6.68 6.80
C ILE A 224 -6.40 -7.99 6.19
N LEU A 225 -6.76 -7.96 4.90
CA LEU A 225 -6.94 -9.16 4.08
C LEU A 225 -5.61 -9.51 3.44
N SER A 226 -5.12 -10.74 3.65
CA SER A 226 -3.79 -11.12 3.17
C SER A 226 -3.68 -12.60 2.85
N SER A 227 -2.81 -12.93 1.91
CA SER A 227 -2.30 -14.28 1.68
C SER A 227 -1.15 -14.65 2.63
N ILE A 228 -0.56 -13.64 3.29
CA ILE A 228 0.55 -13.80 4.21
C ILE A 228 0.03 -14.43 5.51
N THR A 229 0.73 -15.44 5.99
CA THR A 229 0.38 -16.15 7.22
C THR A 229 1.18 -15.65 8.42
N LEU A 230 0.76 -16.02 9.62
CA LEU A 230 1.54 -15.71 10.83
C LEU A 230 2.93 -16.37 10.80
N ASP A 231 3.05 -17.54 10.17
CA ASP A 231 4.32 -18.24 10.03
C ASP A 231 5.31 -17.45 9.16
N ASP A 232 4.82 -16.66 8.22
CA ASP A 232 5.64 -15.75 7.42
C ASP A 232 6.03 -14.49 8.23
N VAL A 233 5.12 -13.97 9.04
CA VAL A 233 5.28 -12.70 9.78
C VAL A 233 6.15 -12.86 11.03
N ILE A 234 5.98 -13.94 11.81
CA ILE A 234 6.66 -14.11 13.09
C ILE A 234 8.20 -14.07 12.96
N PRO A 235 8.83 -14.76 11.99
CA PRO A 235 10.27 -14.66 11.79
C PRO A 235 10.72 -13.24 11.43
N ALA A 236 9.95 -12.54 10.60
CA ALA A 236 10.24 -11.15 10.23
C ALA A 236 10.11 -10.20 11.43
N ALA A 237 9.07 -10.35 12.24
CA ALA A 237 8.87 -9.54 13.45
C ALA A 237 9.99 -9.73 14.49
N LYS A 238 10.50 -10.96 14.63
CA LYS A 238 11.64 -11.26 15.53
C LYS A 238 12.94 -10.62 15.07
N ASN A 239 13.10 -10.38 13.78
CA ASN A 239 14.30 -9.81 13.16
C ASN A 239 14.03 -8.44 12.51
N LEU A 240 13.10 -7.68 13.06
CA LEU A 240 12.58 -6.47 12.45
C LEU A 240 13.67 -5.42 12.17
N THR A 241 14.68 -5.32 13.04
CA THR A 241 15.81 -4.40 12.89
C THR A 241 16.70 -4.68 11.68
N ARG A 242 16.64 -5.89 11.14
CA ARG A 242 17.38 -6.28 9.93
C ARG A 242 16.81 -5.61 8.67
N TYR A 243 15.50 -5.40 8.64
CA TYR A 243 14.81 -4.84 7.49
C TYR A 243 14.93 -3.32 7.45
N HIS A 244 15.10 -2.78 6.25
CA HIS A 244 15.15 -1.33 6.02
C HIS A 244 14.61 -1.01 4.62
N ILE A 245 13.91 0.11 4.51
CA ILE A 245 13.42 0.59 3.22
C ILE A 245 14.54 1.38 2.54
N GLY A 246 14.95 0.90 1.37
CA GLY A 246 15.91 1.55 0.49
C GLY A 246 15.23 2.48 -0.51
N ASP A 247 15.58 2.34 -1.78
CA ASP A 247 15.03 3.17 -2.86
C ASP A 247 13.55 2.94 -3.06
N THR A 248 12.83 4.01 -3.37
CA THR A 248 11.41 3.98 -3.75
C THR A 248 11.19 4.66 -5.09
N ALA A 249 10.17 4.24 -5.82
CA ALA A 249 9.85 4.77 -7.14
C ALA A 249 8.36 4.75 -7.42
N GLY A 250 7.94 5.49 -8.44
CA GLY A 250 6.60 5.43 -9.04
C GLY A 250 6.68 4.96 -10.49
N PHE A 251 5.68 4.20 -10.92
CA PHE A 251 5.57 3.67 -12.27
C PHE A 251 4.18 3.98 -12.87
N PRO A 252 4.08 4.34 -14.14
CA PRO A 252 5.18 4.52 -15.11
C PRO A 252 5.96 5.82 -14.87
N GLU A 253 7.26 5.80 -15.15
CA GLU A 253 8.12 6.97 -15.01
C GLU A 253 7.81 8.01 -16.09
N ALA A 254 7.77 7.57 -17.36
CA ALA A 254 7.29 8.38 -18.47
C ALA A 254 5.78 8.15 -18.69
N ARG A 255 5.00 9.23 -18.68
CA ARG A 255 3.55 9.19 -18.76
C ARG A 255 2.97 10.35 -19.53
N SER A 256 1.81 10.10 -20.12
CA SER A 256 0.95 11.14 -20.70
C SER A 256 -0.52 10.79 -20.42
N ASP A 257 -1.36 11.79 -20.36
CA ASP A 257 -2.80 11.59 -20.28
C ASP A 257 -3.37 11.26 -21.66
N ALA A 258 -4.29 10.32 -21.71
CA ALA A 258 -5.00 9.95 -22.90
C ALA A 258 -6.50 9.80 -22.61
N ASN A 259 -7.32 10.35 -23.47
CA ASN A 259 -8.76 10.15 -23.41
C ASN A 259 -9.11 8.85 -24.13
N MET A 260 -9.45 7.82 -23.37
CA MET A 260 -9.87 6.50 -23.85
C MET A 260 -11.40 6.34 -23.86
N GLY A 261 -12.13 7.44 -24.01
CA GLY A 261 -13.58 7.47 -23.96
C GLY A 261 -14.10 7.12 -22.56
N LYS A 262 -15.04 6.16 -22.48
CA LYS A 262 -15.59 5.71 -21.19
C LYS A 262 -14.57 5.02 -20.27
N LYS A 263 -13.37 4.72 -20.76
CA LYS A 263 -12.29 4.07 -20.01
C LYS A 263 -11.15 5.01 -19.65
N GLY A 264 -11.22 6.25 -20.13
CA GLY A 264 -10.20 7.29 -19.89
C GLY A 264 -10.32 8.03 -18.56
#